data_eb7f9638b51ef3d4e9d1220dd09271a7
#
_entry.id   eb7f9638b51ef3d4e9d1220dd09271a7
#
_cell.length_a   1.000
_cell.length_b   1.000
_cell.length_c   1.000
_cell.angle_alpha   90.00
_cell.angle_beta   90.00
_cell.angle_gamma   90.00
#
_symmetry.space_group_name_H-M   'P 1'
#
loop_
_entity.id
_entity.type
_entity.pdbx_description
1 polymer ?
#
loop_
_entity_poly.entity_id
_entity_poly.type
_entity_poly.pdbx_seq_one_letter_code
_entity_poly.pdbx_strand_id
1 'polypeptide(L)'
;GDFQAQLEESLKEFNAPQAGQLVDGTVVQVTNDYVYVDIGDKSEGLIPTEEFAGNLPKEGDKVQAYLSGYNANGPVLSKKKADSKRYLKEIQAAWKDKTPVDGTISKVVKSGYEVNLGIDRAAFLPISQADSEKIEKPESLLGLKSKFYIERLYSDNKLNPVVNRRKYLEEQIDTKREAFFANTQIGDTVKGTVKSFTSFGAFIDLGGFDGLLHINDMSWGHVARPKDFVKKGQEIELKVIRLDQDEKRINLSLK
;
A
#
# COMPACT_ATOMS: atom_id res chain seq x y z
N GLY A 1 -18.08 -50.23 -17.61
CA GLY A 1 -16.90 -49.39 -17.38
C GLY A 1 -16.63 -48.39 -18.48
N ASP A 2 -16.78 -48.76 -19.77
CA ASP A 2 -16.43 -47.89 -20.89
C ASP A 2 -17.39 -46.70 -21.08
N PHE A 3 -18.67 -46.89 -20.82
CA PHE A 3 -19.68 -45.85 -21.02
C PHE A 3 -19.49 -44.71 -20.02
N GLN A 4 -19.15 -45.03 -18.77
CA GLN A 4 -18.97 -44.04 -17.72
C GLN A 4 -17.69 -43.23 -17.95
N ALA A 5 -16.60 -43.87 -18.41
CA ALA A 5 -15.35 -43.21 -18.78
C ALA A 5 -15.54 -42.29 -20.01
N GLN A 6 -16.30 -42.75 -21.02
CA GLN A 6 -16.64 -41.91 -22.20
C GLN A 6 -17.55 -40.73 -21.81
N LEU A 7 -18.47 -40.90 -20.88
CA LEU A 7 -19.30 -39.83 -20.38
C LEU A 7 -18.50 -38.77 -19.61
N GLU A 8 -17.60 -39.24 -18.75
CA GLU A 8 -16.70 -38.33 -18.03
C GLU A 8 -15.75 -37.58 -18.94
N GLU A 9 -15.22 -38.25 -19.97
CA GLU A 9 -14.37 -37.62 -20.99
C GLU A 9 -15.16 -36.64 -21.84
N SER A 10 -16.39 -36.98 -22.22
CA SER A 10 -17.31 -36.11 -22.92
C SER A 10 -17.72 -34.90 -22.08
N LEU A 11 -17.92 -35.07 -20.78
CA LEU A 11 -18.21 -33.99 -19.84
C LEU A 11 -17.01 -33.06 -19.63
N LYS A 12 -15.78 -33.58 -19.69
CA LYS A 12 -14.56 -32.77 -19.68
C LYS A 12 -14.40 -31.94 -20.95
N GLU A 13 -14.74 -32.50 -22.10
CA GLU A 13 -14.75 -31.78 -23.39
C GLU A 13 -15.85 -30.71 -23.45
N PHE A 14 -16.97 -30.92 -22.75
CA PHE A 14 -18.08 -29.98 -22.64
C PHE A 14 -17.98 -28.99 -21.49
N ASN A 15 -16.87 -28.96 -20.74
CA ASN A 15 -16.63 -27.94 -19.72
C ASN A 15 -16.27 -26.60 -20.38
N ALA A 16 -17.21 -26.04 -21.11
CA ALA A 16 -17.14 -24.64 -21.51
C ALA A 16 -17.06 -23.77 -20.25
N PRO A 17 -16.22 -22.73 -20.23
CA PRO A 17 -16.18 -21.81 -19.11
C PRO A 17 -17.57 -21.27 -18.79
N GLN A 18 -17.92 -21.26 -17.52
CA GLN A 18 -19.22 -20.77 -17.07
C GLN A 18 -19.14 -19.30 -16.67
N ALA A 19 -20.25 -18.58 -16.89
CA ALA A 19 -20.38 -17.21 -16.41
C ALA A 19 -20.09 -17.11 -14.92
N GLY A 20 -19.38 -16.07 -14.51
CA GLY A 20 -18.97 -15.87 -13.13
C GLY A 20 -17.59 -16.43 -12.76
N GLN A 21 -16.91 -17.06 -13.71
CA GLN A 21 -15.58 -17.66 -13.47
C GLN A 21 -14.46 -16.80 -14.07
N LEU A 22 -13.28 -16.92 -13.46
CA LEU A 22 -12.03 -16.44 -14.05
C LEU A 22 -11.56 -17.44 -15.10
N VAL A 23 -11.18 -16.96 -16.27
CA VAL A 23 -10.68 -17.77 -17.37
C VAL A 23 -9.32 -17.27 -17.81
N ASP A 24 -8.46 -18.20 -18.20
CA ASP A 24 -7.18 -17.88 -18.83
C ASP A 24 -7.32 -17.95 -20.35
N GLY A 25 -6.76 -16.98 -21.04
CA GLY A 25 -6.83 -16.93 -22.48
C GLY A 25 -5.58 -16.39 -23.13
N THR A 26 -5.52 -16.51 -24.44
CA THR A 26 -4.42 -16.00 -25.26
C THR A 26 -4.96 -14.94 -26.22
N VAL A 27 -4.28 -13.79 -26.27
CA VAL A 27 -4.65 -12.70 -27.18
C VAL A 27 -4.37 -13.14 -28.62
N VAL A 28 -5.41 -13.10 -29.46
CA VAL A 28 -5.30 -13.48 -30.87
C VAL A 28 -5.36 -12.27 -31.81
N GLN A 29 -5.97 -11.17 -31.35
CA GLN A 29 -6.06 -9.93 -32.15
C GLN A 29 -6.30 -8.73 -31.23
N VAL A 30 -5.74 -7.59 -31.59
CA VAL A 30 -5.97 -6.30 -30.91
C VAL A 30 -6.48 -5.30 -31.94
N THR A 31 -7.66 -4.73 -31.69
CA THR A 31 -8.23 -3.64 -32.50
C THR A 31 -8.30 -2.35 -31.68
N ASN A 32 -8.77 -1.26 -32.26
CA ASN A 32 -8.94 0.01 -31.53
C ASN A 32 -9.97 -0.07 -30.41
N ASP A 33 -10.96 -0.94 -30.52
CA ASP A 33 -12.09 -1.01 -29.59
C ASP A 33 -12.03 -2.24 -28.67
N TYR A 34 -11.48 -3.36 -29.17
CA TYR A 34 -11.51 -4.64 -28.46
C TYR A 34 -10.22 -5.42 -28.57
N VAL A 35 -9.94 -6.19 -27.52
CA VAL A 35 -8.93 -7.25 -27.51
C VAL A 35 -9.65 -8.58 -27.65
N TYR A 36 -9.29 -9.36 -28.66
CA TYR A 36 -9.86 -10.69 -28.92
C TYR A 36 -9.01 -11.74 -28.24
N VAL A 37 -9.65 -12.59 -27.43
CA VAL A 37 -8.97 -13.58 -26.58
C VAL A 37 -9.54 -14.96 -26.81
N ASP A 38 -8.67 -15.91 -27.12
CA ASP A 38 -9.02 -17.32 -27.20
C ASP A 38 -9.03 -17.93 -25.79
N ILE A 39 -10.22 -18.34 -25.35
CA ILE A 39 -10.42 -18.98 -24.04
C ILE A 39 -10.73 -20.47 -24.16
N GLY A 40 -10.52 -21.07 -25.34
CA GLY A 40 -10.82 -22.47 -25.57
C GLY A 40 -12.29 -22.76 -25.88
N ASP A 41 -13.07 -21.73 -26.19
CA ASP A 41 -14.48 -21.86 -26.60
C ASP A 41 -14.62 -21.75 -28.14
N LYS A 42 -15.80 -21.93 -28.64
CA LYS A 42 -16.13 -21.88 -30.08
C LYS A 42 -15.90 -20.50 -30.67
N SER A 43 -16.10 -19.46 -29.88
CA SER A 43 -15.87 -18.07 -30.28
C SER A 43 -14.85 -17.41 -29.36
N GLU A 44 -14.12 -16.45 -29.92
CA GLU A 44 -13.19 -15.64 -29.15
C GLU A 44 -13.96 -14.70 -28.23
N GLY A 45 -13.39 -14.46 -27.02
CA GLY A 45 -13.93 -13.47 -26.10
C GLY A 45 -13.46 -12.07 -26.43
N LEU A 46 -14.27 -11.07 -26.09
CA LEU A 46 -13.98 -9.67 -26.33
C LEU A 46 -13.76 -8.94 -25.00
N ILE A 47 -12.63 -8.21 -24.91
CA ILE A 47 -12.36 -7.31 -23.79
C ILE A 47 -12.24 -5.89 -24.35
N PRO A 48 -13.00 -4.90 -23.85
CA PRO A 48 -12.84 -3.50 -24.29
C PRO A 48 -11.40 -3.01 -24.05
N THR A 49 -10.82 -2.35 -25.04
CA THR A 49 -9.43 -1.85 -24.93
C THR A 49 -9.24 -0.84 -23.82
N GLU A 50 -10.28 -0.09 -23.45
CA GLU A 50 -10.24 0.88 -22.34
C GLU A 50 -9.97 0.24 -20.98
N GLU A 51 -10.27 -1.05 -20.79
CA GLU A 51 -10.00 -1.77 -19.53
C GLU A 51 -8.51 -2.06 -19.31
N PHE A 52 -7.68 -1.87 -20.31
CA PHE A 52 -6.22 -2.07 -20.20
C PHE A 52 -5.46 -0.80 -19.81
N ALA A 53 -6.15 0.33 -19.65
CA ALA A 53 -5.58 1.61 -19.17
C ALA A 53 -4.30 2.04 -19.92
N GLY A 54 -4.27 1.87 -21.24
CA GLY A 54 -3.13 2.21 -22.10
C GLY A 54 -2.04 1.15 -22.20
N ASN A 55 -2.12 0.07 -21.43
CA ASN A 55 -1.18 -1.07 -21.50
C ASN A 55 -1.78 -2.21 -22.31
N LEU A 56 -1.99 -1.98 -23.59
CA LEU A 56 -2.56 -2.98 -24.50
C LEU A 56 -1.63 -4.19 -24.62
N PRO A 57 -2.20 -5.42 -24.56
CA PRO A 57 -1.42 -6.63 -24.81
C PRO A 57 -1.10 -6.80 -26.29
N LYS A 58 -0.18 -7.68 -26.57
CA LYS A 58 0.19 -8.08 -27.93
C LYS A 58 -0.41 -9.44 -28.26
N GLU A 59 -0.55 -9.74 -29.55
CA GLU A 59 -0.95 -11.07 -30.01
C GLU A 59 0.00 -12.13 -29.43
N GLY A 60 -0.57 -13.21 -28.89
CA GLY A 60 0.16 -14.27 -28.21
C GLY A 60 0.34 -14.07 -26.71
N ASP A 61 0.05 -12.90 -26.17
CA ASP A 61 0.11 -12.65 -24.74
C ASP A 61 -0.98 -13.42 -24.01
N LYS A 62 -0.68 -13.88 -22.81
CA LYS A 62 -1.66 -14.54 -21.94
C LYS A 62 -2.32 -13.51 -21.03
N VAL A 63 -3.65 -13.62 -20.93
CA VAL A 63 -4.46 -12.74 -20.09
C VAL A 63 -5.42 -13.57 -19.26
N GLN A 64 -5.69 -13.10 -18.04
CA GLN A 64 -6.76 -13.60 -17.21
C GLN A 64 -7.94 -12.64 -17.27
N ALA A 65 -9.13 -13.16 -17.50
CA ALA A 65 -10.34 -12.37 -17.63
C ALA A 65 -11.48 -13.00 -16.84
N TYR A 66 -12.47 -12.17 -16.48
CA TYR A 66 -13.71 -12.61 -15.88
C TYR A 66 -14.74 -12.83 -16.98
N LEU A 67 -15.35 -14.02 -17.02
CA LEU A 67 -16.40 -14.33 -17.95
C LEU A 67 -17.73 -13.84 -17.38
N SER A 68 -18.22 -12.73 -17.92
CA SER A 68 -19.48 -12.11 -17.48
C SER A 68 -20.71 -12.85 -18.01
N GLY A 69 -20.58 -13.50 -19.16
CA GLY A 69 -21.67 -14.22 -19.83
C GLY A 69 -21.40 -14.39 -21.29
N TYR A 70 -22.45 -14.67 -22.04
CA TYR A 70 -22.40 -14.87 -23.49
C TYR A 70 -23.42 -13.96 -24.18
N ASN A 71 -23.08 -13.43 -25.35
CA ASN A 71 -24.00 -12.73 -26.20
C ASN A 71 -23.95 -13.34 -27.62
N ALA A 72 -24.64 -12.72 -28.61
CA ALA A 72 -24.68 -13.19 -29.99
C ALA A 72 -23.28 -13.29 -30.62
N ASN A 73 -22.30 -12.52 -30.15
CA ASN A 73 -20.95 -12.47 -30.67
C ASN A 73 -19.97 -13.40 -29.92
N GLY A 74 -20.43 -14.09 -28.86
CA GLY A 74 -19.63 -15.01 -28.07
C GLY A 74 -19.43 -14.60 -26.62
N PRO A 75 -18.36 -15.09 -26.00
CA PRO A 75 -18.09 -14.78 -24.59
C PRO A 75 -17.83 -13.29 -24.35
N VAL A 76 -18.42 -12.75 -23.30
CA VAL A 76 -18.18 -11.38 -22.83
C VAL A 76 -17.20 -11.42 -21.67
N LEU A 77 -16.03 -10.85 -21.87
CA LEU A 77 -14.94 -10.87 -20.90
C LEU A 77 -14.69 -9.50 -20.29
N SER A 78 -14.21 -9.48 -19.04
CA SER A 78 -13.79 -8.26 -18.36
C SER A 78 -12.45 -8.48 -17.65
N LYS A 79 -11.45 -7.71 -18.03
CA LYS A 79 -10.16 -7.67 -17.32
C LYS A 79 -10.29 -6.95 -15.98
N LYS A 80 -11.03 -5.85 -15.95
CA LYS A 80 -11.27 -5.06 -14.74
C LYS A 80 -11.92 -5.90 -13.64
N LYS A 81 -12.95 -6.68 -13.98
CA LYS A 81 -13.59 -7.59 -13.02
C LYS A 81 -12.69 -8.74 -12.60
N ALA A 82 -11.84 -9.25 -13.51
CA ALA A 82 -10.86 -10.29 -13.18
C ALA A 82 -9.82 -9.75 -12.17
N ASP A 83 -9.28 -8.57 -12.43
CA ASP A 83 -8.33 -7.91 -11.55
C ASP A 83 -8.95 -7.64 -10.17
N SER A 84 -10.19 -7.16 -10.13
CA SER A 84 -10.94 -6.92 -8.91
C SER A 84 -11.11 -8.19 -8.07
N LYS A 85 -11.48 -9.31 -8.69
CA LYS A 85 -11.60 -10.61 -8.00
C LYS A 85 -10.25 -11.12 -7.48
N ARG A 86 -9.19 -10.98 -8.27
CA ARG A 86 -7.84 -11.36 -7.85
C ARG A 86 -7.39 -10.52 -6.66
N TYR A 87 -7.54 -9.22 -6.72
CA TYR A 87 -7.20 -8.32 -5.62
C TYR A 87 -8.04 -8.60 -4.37
N LEU A 88 -9.31 -8.94 -4.53
CA LEU A 88 -10.15 -9.31 -3.38
C LEU A 88 -9.62 -10.54 -2.67
N LYS A 89 -9.17 -11.57 -3.40
CA LYS A 89 -8.55 -12.76 -2.80
C LYS A 89 -7.26 -12.41 -2.05
N GLU A 90 -6.42 -11.57 -2.63
CA GLU A 90 -5.19 -11.10 -1.99
C GLU A 90 -5.48 -10.30 -0.71
N ILE A 91 -6.51 -9.45 -0.75
CA ILE A 91 -6.95 -8.64 0.39
C ILE A 91 -7.53 -9.51 1.49
N GLN A 92 -8.33 -10.52 1.16
CA GLN A 92 -8.85 -11.49 2.14
C GLN A 92 -7.71 -12.26 2.82
N ALA A 93 -6.72 -12.70 2.07
CA ALA A 93 -5.53 -13.37 2.60
C ALA A 93 -4.72 -12.43 3.50
N ALA A 94 -4.51 -11.20 3.08
CA ALA A 94 -3.79 -10.19 3.85
C ALA A 94 -4.50 -9.85 5.17
N TRP A 95 -5.83 -9.77 5.14
CA TRP A 95 -6.62 -9.55 6.35
C TRP A 95 -6.49 -10.71 7.33
N LYS A 96 -6.56 -11.95 6.83
CA LYS A 96 -6.40 -13.17 7.64
C LYS A 96 -4.99 -13.24 8.23
N ASP A 97 -3.97 -12.99 7.43
CA ASP A 97 -2.56 -13.10 7.81
C ASP A 97 -2.01 -11.84 8.50
N LYS A 98 -2.81 -10.79 8.60
CA LYS A 98 -2.45 -9.48 9.19
C LYS A 98 -1.23 -8.85 8.51
N THR A 99 -1.19 -8.94 7.18
CA THR A 99 -0.16 -8.30 6.35
C THR A 99 -0.72 -7.04 5.68
N PRO A 100 0.14 -6.05 5.37
CA PRO A 100 -0.34 -4.83 4.71
C PRO A 100 -0.61 -5.06 3.23
N VAL A 101 -1.50 -4.23 2.66
CA VAL A 101 -1.84 -4.23 1.24
C VAL A 101 -1.53 -2.88 0.62
N ASP A 102 -1.24 -2.88 -0.68
CA ASP A 102 -1.03 -1.65 -1.44
C ASP A 102 -2.35 -0.95 -1.72
N GLY A 103 -2.35 0.37 -1.66
CA GLY A 103 -3.50 1.17 -1.96
C GLY A 103 -3.13 2.60 -2.33
N THR A 104 -4.10 3.32 -2.89
CA THR A 104 -3.96 4.73 -3.26
C THR A 104 -5.06 5.54 -2.60
N ILE A 105 -4.70 6.63 -1.94
CA ILE A 105 -5.68 7.56 -1.36
C ILE A 105 -6.32 8.34 -2.51
N SER A 106 -7.60 8.07 -2.77
CA SER A 106 -8.30 8.56 -3.96
C SER A 106 -9.21 9.76 -3.69
N LYS A 107 -9.69 9.92 -2.46
CA LYS A 107 -10.66 10.98 -2.14
C LYS A 107 -10.62 11.34 -0.66
N VAL A 108 -10.81 12.62 -0.36
CA VAL A 108 -11.07 13.11 1.01
C VAL A 108 -12.56 13.01 1.27
N VAL A 109 -12.93 12.39 2.38
CA VAL A 109 -14.32 12.29 2.83
C VAL A 109 -14.44 12.80 4.26
N LYS A 110 -15.67 12.89 4.76
CA LYS A 110 -15.92 13.27 6.15
C LYS A 110 -15.22 12.26 7.08
N SER A 111 -14.40 12.75 7.97
CA SER A 111 -13.65 11.98 8.98
C SER A 111 -12.52 11.11 8.43
N GLY A 112 -12.14 11.23 7.17
CA GLY A 112 -11.03 10.44 6.64
C GLY A 112 -10.90 10.48 5.13
N TYR A 113 -10.58 9.31 4.57
CA TYR A 113 -10.28 9.15 3.14
C TYR A 113 -10.91 7.90 2.57
N GLU A 114 -11.14 7.92 1.26
CA GLU A 114 -11.36 6.70 0.48
C GLU A 114 -10.02 6.24 -0.09
N VAL A 115 -9.77 4.94 -0.01
CA VAL A 115 -8.56 4.29 -0.50
C VAL A 115 -8.94 3.26 -1.55
N ASN A 116 -8.32 3.36 -2.72
CA ASN A 116 -8.49 2.39 -3.79
C ASN A 116 -7.52 1.23 -3.58
N LEU A 117 -8.06 0.05 -3.28
CA LEU A 117 -7.30 -1.20 -3.11
C LEU A 117 -7.30 -2.07 -4.37
N GLY A 118 -7.90 -1.60 -5.46
CA GLY A 118 -8.03 -2.35 -6.70
C GLY A 118 -9.29 -3.23 -6.77
N ILE A 119 -10.16 -3.17 -5.77
CA ILE A 119 -11.45 -3.88 -5.73
C ILE A 119 -12.61 -2.92 -6.01
N ASP A 120 -13.81 -3.47 -6.25
CA ASP A 120 -14.99 -2.67 -6.62
C ASP A 120 -15.48 -1.73 -5.53
N ARG A 121 -15.05 -1.93 -4.30
CA ARG A 121 -15.43 -1.10 -3.16
C ARG A 121 -14.23 -0.34 -2.63
N ALA A 122 -14.38 0.98 -2.47
CA ALA A 122 -13.37 1.80 -1.82
C ALA A 122 -13.26 1.44 -0.34
N ALA A 123 -12.04 1.43 0.20
CA ALA A 123 -11.79 1.28 1.62
C ALA A 123 -11.90 2.62 2.33
N PHE A 124 -12.31 2.60 3.58
CA PHE A 124 -12.32 3.79 4.44
C PHE A 124 -11.04 3.84 5.28
N LEU A 125 -10.38 4.99 5.27
CA LEU A 125 -9.22 5.28 6.10
C LEU A 125 -9.58 6.40 7.08
N PRO A 126 -9.78 6.10 8.37
CA PRO A 126 -10.03 7.14 9.36
C PRO A 126 -8.88 8.14 9.43
N ILE A 127 -9.17 9.42 9.60
CA ILE A 127 -8.14 10.46 9.62
C ILE A 127 -7.12 10.25 10.74
N SER A 128 -7.54 9.72 11.88
CA SER A 128 -6.67 9.39 13.00
C SER A 128 -5.67 8.26 12.69
N GLN A 129 -5.93 7.46 11.66
CA GLN A 129 -5.13 6.32 11.24
C GLN A 129 -4.44 6.55 9.88
N ALA A 130 -4.50 7.76 9.34
CA ALA A 130 -3.97 8.07 8.03
C ALA A 130 -2.49 8.40 8.01
N ASP A 131 -1.93 8.87 9.12
CA ASP A 131 -0.52 9.21 9.24
C ASP A 131 -0.01 8.95 10.66
N SER A 132 1.31 8.87 10.83
CA SER A 132 1.96 8.74 12.13
C SER A 132 1.87 10.02 12.96
N GLU A 133 1.69 11.17 12.30
CA GLU A 133 1.56 12.49 12.92
C GLU A 133 0.19 13.10 12.61
N LYS A 134 -0.16 14.16 13.35
CA LYS A 134 -1.41 14.90 13.09
C LYS A 134 -1.39 15.52 11.70
N ILE A 135 -2.47 15.33 10.96
CA ILE A 135 -2.62 15.88 9.61
C ILE A 135 -3.19 17.30 9.71
N GLU A 136 -2.41 18.28 9.23
CA GLU A 136 -2.85 19.68 9.19
C GLU A 136 -3.70 19.98 7.97
N LYS A 137 -3.34 19.41 6.80
CA LYS A 137 -4.05 19.59 5.53
C LYS A 137 -4.47 18.22 4.99
N PRO A 138 -5.76 17.85 5.12
CA PRO A 138 -6.23 16.55 4.64
C PRO A 138 -5.92 16.30 3.15
N GLU A 139 -6.03 17.32 2.30
CA GLU A 139 -5.81 17.21 0.86
C GLU A 139 -4.35 16.88 0.49
N SER A 140 -3.41 17.06 1.40
CA SER A 140 -1.99 16.76 1.14
C SER A 140 -1.71 15.29 0.87
N LEU A 141 -2.59 14.38 1.32
CA LEU A 141 -2.45 12.95 1.12
C LEU A 141 -3.14 12.42 -0.14
N LEU A 142 -3.88 13.27 -0.86
CA LEU A 142 -4.56 12.84 -2.09
C LEU A 142 -3.55 12.34 -3.14
N GLY A 143 -3.86 11.20 -3.73
CA GLY A 143 -3.00 10.58 -4.75
C GLY A 143 -1.82 9.78 -4.19
N LEU A 144 -1.64 9.76 -2.88
CA LEU A 144 -0.54 9.04 -2.24
C LEU A 144 -0.75 7.53 -2.36
N LYS A 145 0.28 6.86 -2.85
CA LYS A 145 0.36 5.38 -2.85
C LYS A 145 1.11 4.94 -1.61
N SER A 146 0.53 4.02 -0.86
CA SER A 146 1.12 3.52 0.38
C SER A 146 0.64 2.10 0.68
N LYS A 147 1.18 1.54 1.74
CA LYS A 147 0.69 0.28 2.28
C LYS A 147 -0.23 0.53 3.47
N PHE A 148 -1.25 -0.31 3.60
CA PHE A 148 -2.30 -0.18 4.60
C PHE A 148 -2.57 -1.53 5.23
N TYR A 149 -2.77 -1.57 6.54
CA TYR A 149 -3.32 -2.75 7.22
C TYR A 149 -4.84 -2.73 7.14
N ILE A 150 -5.44 -3.89 7.00
CA ILE A 150 -6.89 -4.02 6.99
C ILE A 150 -7.35 -4.25 8.43
N GLU A 151 -8.08 -3.28 8.98
CA GLU A 151 -8.66 -3.39 10.33
C GLU A 151 -9.92 -4.24 10.31
N ARG A 152 -10.75 -4.04 9.29
CA ARG A 152 -12.00 -4.75 9.10
C ARG A 152 -12.29 -4.85 7.60
N LEU A 153 -12.76 -6.00 7.16
CA LEU A 153 -13.08 -6.22 5.75
C LEU A 153 -14.58 -6.26 5.50
N TYR A 154 -15.36 -6.82 6.42
CA TYR A 154 -16.79 -6.96 6.28
C TYR A 154 -17.54 -6.27 7.41
N SER A 155 -18.74 -5.76 7.11
CA SER A 155 -19.70 -5.21 8.05
C SER A 155 -21.09 -5.70 7.63
N ASP A 156 -21.82 -6.35 8.54
CA ASP A 156 -23.15 -6.92 8.26
C ASP A 156 -23.16 -7.85 7.01
N ASN A 157 -22.12 -8.69 6.88
CA ASN A 157 -21.90 -9.59 5.74
C ASN A 157 -21.68 -8.90 4.40
N LYS A 158 -21.49 -7.57 4.40
CA LYS A 158 -21.17 -6.79 3.20
C LYS A 158 -19.71 -6.35 3.21
N LEU A 159 -19.10 -6.36 2.04
CA LEU A 159 -17.74 -5.87 1.86
C LEU A 159 -17.68 -4.37 2.21
N ASN A 160 -16.97 -4.04 3.26
CA ASN A 160 -16.82 -2.67 3.74
C ASN A 160 -15.46 -2.49 4.42
N PRO A 161 -14.38 -2.42 3.61
CA PRO A 161 -13.03 -2.40 4.16
C PRO A 161 -12.75 -1.11 4.94
N VAL A 162 -12.13 -1.27 6.11
CA VAL A 162 -11.55 -0.18 6.89
C VAL A 162 -10.06 -0.46 7.03
N VAL A 163 -9.24 0.50 6.67
CA VAL A 163 -7.78 0.34 6.63
C VAL A 163 -7.08 1.30 7.59
N ASN A 164 -5.82 0.98 7.90
CA ASN A 164 -4.98 1.72 8.83
C ASN A 164 -3.58 1.88 8.24
N ARG A 165 -3.19 3.11 7.97
CA ARG A 165 -1.85 3.43 7.48
C ARG A 165 -0.88 3.70 8.63
N ARG A 166 -1.36 4.29 9.71
CA ARG A 166 -0.55 4.65 10.89
C ARG A 166 0.20 3.47 11.46
N LYS A 167 -0.47 2.32 11.60
CA LYS A 167 0.14 1.08 12.07
C LYS A 167 1.32 0.66 11.20
N TYR A 168 1.17 0.73 9.87
CA TYR A 168 2.25 0.44 8.94
C TYR A 168 3.43 1.41 9.11
N LEU A 169 3.14 2.72 9.20
CA LEU A 169 4.18 3.75 9.38
C LEU A 169 4.93 3.58 10.70
N GLU A 170 4.22 3.31 11.79
CA GLU A 170 4.83 3.09 13.10
C GLU A 170 5.74 1.86 13.11
N GLU A 171 5.36 0.77 12.44
CA GLU A 171 6.21 -0.40 12.27
C GLU A 171 7.49 -0.07 11.49
N GLN A 172 7.40 0.73 10.44
CA GLN A 172 8.56 1.18 9.68
C GLN A 172 9.50 2.04 10.54
N ILE A 173 8.93 2.92 11.35
CA ILE A 173 9.68 3.75 12.30
C ILE A 173 10.38 2.88 13.33
N ASP A 174 9.70 1.92 13.93
CA ASP A 174 10.26 1.00 14.90
C ASP A 174 11.41 0.17 14.31
N THR A 175 11.25 -0.33 13.10
CA THR A 175 12.29 -1.08 12.38
C THR A 175 13.53 -0.22 12.16
N LYS A 176 13.35 1.02 11.72
CA LYS A 176 14.46 1.97 11.51
C LYS A 176 15.15 2.33 12.83
N ARG A 177 14.37 2.53 13.88
CA ARG A 177 14.92 2.83 15.22
C ARG A 177 15.73 1.65 15.76
N GLU A 178 15.21 0.43 15.67
CA GLU A 178 15.93 -0.77 16.07
C GLU A 178 17.25 -0.94 15.30
N ALA A 179 17.24 -0.72 13.99
CA ALA A 179 18.45 -0.75 13.19
C ALA A 179 19.44 0.33 13.61
N PHE A 180 18.96 1.52 13.97
CA PHE A 180 19.80 2.60 14.47
C PHE A 180 20.50 2.19 15.78
N PHE A 181 19.76 1.63 16.74
CA PHE A 181 20.35 1.14 18.00
C PHE A 181 21.34 0.00 17.78
N ALA A 182 21.06 -0.89 16.82
CA ALA A 182 21.96 -2.02 16.51
C ALA A 182 23.27 -1.58 15.84
N ASN A 183 23.25 -0.51 15.04
CA ASN A 183 24.36 -0.08 14.19
C ASN A 183 25.09 1.18 14.72
N THR A 184 24.60 1.79 15.78
CA THR A 184 25.14 3.06 16.30
C THR A 184 25.68 2.86 17.70
N GLN A 185 26.84 3.48 18.00
CA GLN A 185 27.47 3.48 19.31
C GLN A 185 27.58 4.90 19.85
N ILE A 186 27.69 5.00 21.18
CA ILE A 186 27.98 6.27 21.84
C ILE A 186 29.32 6.79 21.31
N GLY A 187 29.33 8.06 20.88
CA GLY A 187 30.47 8.69 20.26
C GLY A 187 30.41 8.76 18.73
N ASP A 188 29.49 8.06 18.10
CA ASP A 188 29.29 8.13 16.65
C ASP A 188 28.69 9.48 16.26
N THR A 189 29.02 9.94 15.05
CA THR A 189 28.46 11.13 14.46
C THR A 189 27.31 10.75 13.52
N VAL A 190 26.17 11.39 13.71
CA VAL A 190 24.97 11.15 12.90
C VAL A 190 24.44 12.46 12.33
N LYS A 191 23.72 12.37 11.22
CA LYS A 191 23.03 13.52 10.63
C LYS A 191 21.58 13.51 11.03
N GLY A 192 21.05 14.69 11.35
CA GLY A 192 19.65 14.84 11.70
C GLY A 192 19.14 16.23 11.32
N THR A 193 17.82 16.36 11.29
CA THR A 193 17.13 17.60 10.95
C THR A 193 16.39 18.12 12.19
N VAL A 194 16.56 19.41 12.48
CA VAL A 194 15.85 20.04 13.61
C VAL A 194 14.36 20.05 13.31
N LYS A 195 13.58 19.33 14.14
CA LYS A 195 12.14 19.13 13.96
C LYS A 195 11.31 20.15 14.74
N SER A 196 11.63 20.29 16.02
CA SER A 196 10.87 21.15 16.93
C SER A 196 11.72 21.56 18.14
N PHE A 197 11.24 22.56 18.85
CA PHE A 197 11.93 23.08 20.04
C PHE A 197 11.09 22.83 21.30
N THR A 198 11.80 22.62 22.41
CA THR A 198 11.26 22.63 23.76
C THR A 198 11.96 23.73 24.57
N SER A 199 11.53 23.95 25.81
CA SER A 199 12.18 24.91 26.72
C SER A 199 13.63 24.50 27.07
N PHE A 200 13.98 23.24 26.92
CA PHE A 200 15.28 22.69 27.37
C PHE A 200 16.12 22.11 26.21
N GLY A 201 15.64 22.12 24.99
CA GLY A 201 16.38 21.56 23.87
C GLY A 201 15.61 21.54 22.57
N ALA A 202 16.08 20.72 21.64
CA ALA A 202 15.48 20.53 20.34
C ALA A 202 15.29 19.03 20.04
N PHE A 203 14.20 18.70 19.40
CA PHE A 203 14.01 17.36 18.84
C PHE A 203 14.60 17.30 17.45
N ILE A 204 15.41 16.27 17.23
CA ILE A 204 16.12 16.06 15.97
C ILE A 204 15.55 14.82 15.30
N ASP A 205 15.08 14.98 14.06
CA ASP A 205 14.61 13.87 13.24
C ASP A 205 15.80 13.10 12.67
N LEU A 206 15.92 11.83 13.03
CA LEU A 206 16.99 10.91 12.62
C LEU A 206 16.56 9.95 11.49
N GLY A 207 15.38 10.15 10.91
CA GLY A 207 14.86 9.30 9.85
C GLY A 207 13.51 8.64 10.21
N GLY A 208 12.61 9.41 10.83
CA GLY A 208 11.29 8.99 11.25
C GLY A 208 11.15 8.81 12.76
N PHE A 209 12.24 8.87 13.50
CA PHE A 209 12.27 8.86 14.97
C PHE A 209 13.17 9.98 15.49
N ASP A 210 12.97 10.39 16.71
CA ASP A 210 13.55 11.59 17.26
C ASP A 210 14.71 11.30 18.22
N GLY A 211 15.75 12.15 18.13
CA GLY A 211 16.75 12.31 19.18
C GLY A 211 16.58 13.65 19.90
N LEU A 212 17.10 13.77 21.11
CA LEU A 212 17.06 15.01 21.89
C LEU A 212 18.43 15.66 21.93
N LEU A 213 18.48 16.93 21.52
CA LEU A 213 19.62 17.80 21.66
C LEU A 213 19.31 18.78 22.81
N HIS A 214 19.87 18.53 24.01
CA HIS A 214 19.67 19.39 25.16
C HIS A 214 20.46 20.71 25.00
N ILE A 215 19.97 21.81 25.58
CA ILE A 215 20.62 23.11 25.47
C ILE A 215 22.07 23.09 25.97
N ASN A 216 22.36 22.29 27.02
CA ASN A 216 23.72 22.13 27.55
C ASN A 216 24.67 21.42 26.56
N ASP A 217 24.17 20.74 25.58
CA ASP A 217 24.91 20.00 24.57
C ASP A 217 25.01 20.71 23.23
N MET A 218 24.43 21.91 23.10
CA MET A 218 24.47 22.71 21.87
C MET A 218 25.80 23.44 21.71
N SER A 219 26.36 23.94 22.82
CA SER A 219 27.64 24.68 22.83
C SER A 219 28.27 24.61 24.20
N TRP A 220 29.57 24.85 24.26
CA TRP A 220 30.31 25.02 25.53
C TRP A 220 29.94 26.32 26.23
N GLY A 221 29.42 27.32 25.48
CA GLY A 221 28.89 28.55 26.03
C GLY A 221 27.45 28.43 26.50
N HIS A 222 26.94 29.50 27.12
CA HIS A 222 25.56 29.55 27.57
C HIS A 222 24.60 29.69 26.38
N VAL A 223 23.59 28.84 26.34
CA VAL A 223 22.48 28.90 25.36
C VAL A 223 21.18 29.13 26.10
N ALA A 224 20.60 30.32 25.98
CA ALA A 224 19.40 30.69 26.71
C ALA A 224 18.15 30.04 26.11
N ARG A 225 18.09 29.98 24.76
CA ARG A 225 16.96 29.39 24.02
C ARG A 225 17.48 28.52 22.88
N PRO A 226 16.95 27.30 22.72
CA PRO A 226 17.38 26.40 21.63
C PRO A 226 17.26 27.01 20.25
N LYS A 227 16.17 27.73 19.97
CA LYS A 227 15.91 28.38 18.65
C LYS A 227 16.92 29.48 18.29
N ASP A 228 17.65 30.00 19.24
CA ASP A 228 18.68 31.00 18.99
C ASP A 228 19.98 30.38 18.47
N PHE A 229 20.16 29.08 18.69
CA PHE A 229 21.38 28.36 18.30
C PHE A 229 21.21 27.53 17.05
N VAL A 230 20.07 26.85 16.91
CA VAL A 230 19.73 26.02 15.74
C VAL A 230 18.35 26.44 15.19
N LYS A 231 18.12 26.22 13.90
CA LYS A 231 16.88 26.59 13.24
C LYS A 231 16.08 25.36 12.86
N LYS A 232 14.74 25.46 12.95
CA LYS A 232 13.82 24.42 12.49
C LYS A 232 14.05 24.11 11.02
N GLY A 233 14.16 22.84 10.67
CA GLY A 233 14.43 22.39 9.31
C GLY A 233 15.92 22.37 8.94
N GLN A 234 16.81 22.81 9.84
CA GLN A 234 18.25 22.78 9.61
C GLN A 234 18.78 21.35 9.72
N GLU A 235 19.55 20.92 8.71
CA GLU A 235 20.27 19.64 8.77
C GLU A 235 21.62 19.86 9.44
N ILE A 236 21.91 19.09 10.49
CA ILE A 236 23.12 19.21 11.30
C ILE A 236 23.75 17.87 11.59
N GLU A 237 25.07 17.86 11.82
CA GLU A 237 25.78 16.68 12.31
C GLU A 237 25.87 16.73 13.82
N LEU A 238 25.58 15.61 14.48
CA LEU A 238 25.52 15.49 15.93
C LEU A 238 26.24 14.24 16.38
N LYS A 239 26.78 14.33 17.59
CA LYS A 239 27.42 13.21 18.27
C LYS A 239 26.41 12.52 19.17
N VAL A 240 26.38 11.21 19.12
CA VAL A 240 25.52 10.40 20.00
C VAL A 240 26.19 10.30 21.35
N ILE A 241 25.51 10.77 22.41
CA ILE A 241 26.03 10.76 23.77
C ILE A 241 25.29 9.80 24.69
N ARG A 242 24.08 9.37 24.31
CA ARG A 242 23.30 8.39 25.07
C ARG A 242 22.42 7.59 24.12
N LEU A 243 22.37 6.28 24.34
CA LEU A 243 21.49 5.34 23.67
C LEU A 243 20.78 4.49 24.74
N ASP A 244 19.47 4.63 24.86
CA ASP A 244 18.64 3.82 25.73
C ASP A 244 17.58 3.12 24.93
N GLN A 245 17.84 1.86 24.58
CA GLN A 245 16.95 1.06 23.75
C GLN A 245 15.63 0.75 24.44
N ASP A 246 15.62 0.50 25.73
CA ASP A 246 14.42 0.16 26.49
C ASP A 246 13.45 1.34 26.56
N GLU A 247 13.95 2.54 26.78
CA GLU A 247 13.16 3.77 26.81
C GLU A 247 13.06 4.44 25.43
N LYS A 248 13.76 3.92 24.42
CA LYS A 248 13.81 4.46 23.05
C LYS A 248 14.32 5.91 23.03
N ARG A 249 15.32 6.20 23.85
CA ARG A 249 15.91 7.55 23.96
C ARG A 249 17.26 7.61 23.29
N ILE A 250 17.47 8.69 22.56
CA ILE A 250 18.73 9.03 21.90
C ILE A 250 19.06 10.46 22.28
N ASN A 251 20.19 10.67 22.97
CA ASN A 251 20.67 11.99 23.30
C ASN A 251 21.84 12.36 22.41
N LEU A 252 21.85 13.60 21.93
CA LEU A 252 22.77 14.11 20.94
C LEU A 252 23.50 15.33 21.46
N SER A 253 24.69 15.64 20.87
CA SER A 253 25.51 16.77 21.22
C SER A 253 26.12 17.41 19.96
N LEU A 254 26.22 18.75 19.98
CA LEU A 254 26.98 19.53 19.00
C LEU A 254 28.40 19.86 19.49
N LYS A 255 28.72 19.53 20.72
CA LYS A 255 30.05 19.78 21.34
C LYS A 255 31.12 18.87 20.75
#